data_cf0184257881f22627d001a8e59a85ea
#
_entry.id   cf0184257881f22627d001a8e59a85ea
#
_cell.length_a   1.000
_cell.length_b   1.000
_cell.length_c   1.000
_cell.angle_alpha   90.00
_cell.angle_beta   90.00
_cell.angle_gamma   90.00
#
_symmetry.space_group_name_H-M   'P 1'
#
loop_
_entity.id
_entity.type
_entity.pdbx_description
1 polymer ?
#
loop_
_entity_poly.entity_id
_entity_poly.type
_entity_poly.pdbx_seq_one_letter_code
_entity_poly.pdbx_strand_id
1 'polypeptide(L)'
;VTLVDRLRGGDPSALDVLFRMHGRAVYRAAGSFLADAGHAEDVVQESFFLLWQRRTSVRIVGESVLPWLLVTVRNLSFSTNRREQRRRHLPLSDDTASRGVDAEASDRLLDVRRLVEQMSATDRAIWTACIEDDLSYSDAARSLGLSRGTVRNRLSRARASVTRALTERTEDHGQS
;
A
#
# COMPACT_ATOMS: atom_id res chain seq x y z
N VAL A 1 8.92 -28.62 11.47
CA VAL A 1 9.30 -27.63 10.43
C VAL A 1 8.03 -26.99 9.93
N THR A 2 7.86 -25.72 10.19
CA THR A 2 6.65 -24.99 9.79
C THR A 2 6.65 -24.70 8.29
N LEU A 3 5.48 -24.33 7.73
CA LEU A 3 5.39 -23.94 6.32
C LEU A 3 6.27 -22.70 6.02
N VAL A 4 6.42 -21.82 7.01
CA VAL A 4 7.30 -20.65 6.96
C VAL A 4 8.77 -21.06 6.93
N ASP A 5 9.16 -22.07 7.70
CA ASP A 5 10.55 -22.58 7.68
C ASP A 5 10.90 -23.20 6.34
N ARG A 6 9.97 -23.94 5.74
CA ARG A 6 10.11 -24.51 4.39
C ARG A 6 10.25 -23.41 3.33
N LEU A 7 9.41 -22.37 3.41
CA LEU A 7 9.52 -21.19 2.54
C LEU A 7 10.91 -20.53 2.66
N ARG A 8 11.39 -20.29 3.89
CA ARG A 8 12.71 -19.72 4.14
C ARG A 8 13.84 -20.59 3.63
N GLY A 9 13.68 -21.89 3.73
CA GLY A 9 14.59 -22.89 3.16
C GLY A 9 14.61 -22.96 1.63
N GLY A 10 13.72 -22.21 0.97
CA GLY A 10 13.67 -22.18 -0.49
C GLY A 10 12.90 -23.35 -1.11
N ASP A 11 11.96 -23.95 -0.38
CA ASP A 11 11.08 -24.99 -0.92
C ASP A 11 9.95 -24.35 -1.75
N PRO A 12 9.92 -24.52 -3.09
CA PRO A 12 8.90 -23.91 -3.93
C PRO A 12 7.49 -24.43 -3.62
N SER A 13 7.37 -25.67 -3.13
CA SER A 13 6.08 -26.25 -2.80
C SER A 13 5.43 -25.56 -1.60
N ALA A 14 6.23 -24.96 -0.70
CA ALA A 14 5.72 -24.15 0.39
C ALA A 14 5.04 -22.87 -0.11
N LEU A 15 5.60 -22.21 -1.14
CA LEU A 15 4.97 -21.06 -1.78
C LEU A 15 3.63 -21.42 -2.41
N ASP A 16 3.56 -22.56 -3.07
CA ASP A 16 2.36 -23.08 -3.71
C ASP A 16 1.22 -23.35 -2.69
N VAL A 17 1.57 -23.93 -1.56
CA VAL A 17 0.63 -24.14 -0.44
C VAL A 17 0.15 -22.79 0.10
N LEU A 18 1.05 -21.83 0.32
CA LEU A 18 0.70 -20.49 0.80
C LEU A 18 -0.20 -19.74 -0.18
N PHE A 19 0.04 -19.90 -1.48
CA PHE A 19 -0.81 -19.33 -2.51
C PHE A 19 -2.23 -19.91 -2.45
N ARG A 20 -2.36 -21.24 -2.34
CA ARG A 20 -3.69 -21.87 -2.19
C ARG A 20 -4.41 -21.45 -0.92
N MET A 21 -3.69 -21.29 0.19
CA MET A 21 -4.26 -20.88 1.48
C MET A 21 -4.72 -19.42 1.50
N HIS A 22 -3.92 -18.53 0.93
CA HIS A 22 -4.09 -17.07 1.12
C HIS A 22 -4.48 -16.32 -0.16
N GLY A 23 -4.29 -16.91 -1.34
CA GLY A 23 -4.49 -16.24 -2.64
C GLY A 23 -5.86 -15.59 -2.79
N ARG A 24 -6.92 -16.27 -2.34
CA ARG A 24 -8.29 -15.72 -2.40
C ARG A 24 -8.49 -14.50 -1.49
N ALA A 25 -7.89 -14.50 -0.31
CA ALA A 25 -7.96 -13.36 0.62
C ALA A 25 -7.14 -12.17 0.09
N VAL A 26 -5.95 -12.46 -0.45
CA VAL A 26 -5.06 -11.48 -1.07
C VAL A 26 -5.68 -10.86 -2.31
N TYR A 27 -6.34 -11.67 -3.15
CA TYR A 27 -7.07 -11.19 -4.35
C TYR A 27 -8.21 -10.25 -3.99
N ARG A 28 -9.03 -10.59 -2.98
CA ARG A 28 -10.09 -9.70 -2.51
C ARG A 28 -9.55 -8.40 -1.96
N ALA A 29 -8.45 -8.45 -1.22
CA ALA A 29 -7.79 -7.25 -0.71
C ALA A 29 -7.25 -6.38 -1.86
N ALA A 30 -6.63 -6.97 -2.89
CA ALA A 30 -6.20 -6.26 -4.10
C ALA A 30 -7.36 -5.52 -4.76
N GLY A 31 -8.48 -6.20 -4.97
CA GLY A 31 -9.68 -5.62 -5.58
C GLY A 31 -10.28 -4.47 -4.78
N SER A 32 -10.13 -4.47 -3.45
CA SER A 32 -10.61 -3.36 -2.59
C SER A 32 -9.71 -2.12 -2.61
N PHE A 33 -8.44 -2.27 -2.99
CA PHE A 33 -7.47 -1.15 -3.04
C PHE A 33 -7.24 -0.61 -4.45
N LEU A 34 -7.53 -1.40 -5.48
CA LEU A 34 -7.34 -1.02 -6.88
C LEU A 34 -8.50 -0.17 -7.39
N ALA A 35 -8.18 0.87 -8.14
CA ALA A 35 -9.17 1.66 -8.88
C ALA A 35 -9.74 0.88 -10.07
N ASP A 36 -8.94 -0.03 -10.66
CA ASP A 36 -9.35 -0.96 -11.71
C ASP A 36 -9.03 -2.39 -11.27
N ALA A 37 -10.07 -3.18 -11.04
CA ALA A 37 -9.96 -4.58 -10.61
C ALA A 37 -9.26 -5.47 -11.65
N GLY A 38 -9.12 -5.04 -12.91
CA GLY A 38 -8.38 -5.75 -13.96
C GLY A 38 -6.91 -5.98 -13.61
N HIS A 39 -6.34 -5.19 -12.72
CA HIS A 39 -4.95 -5.35 -12.24
C HIS A 39 -4.79 -6.27 -11.03
N ALA A 40 -5.89 -6.84 -10.50
CA ALA A 40 -5.84 -7.60 -9.25
C ALA A 40 -4.96 -8.86 -9.35
N GLU A 41 -5.03 -9.57 -10.46
CA GLU A 41 -4.21 -10.77 -10.67
C GLU A 41 -2.72 -10.46 -10.70
N ASP A 42 -2.32 -9.40 -11.38
CA ASP A 42 -0.93 -8.97 -11.47
C ASP A 42 -0.38 -8.57 -10.08
N VAL A 43 -1.16 -7.82 -9.32
CA VAL A 43 -0.80 -7.40 -7.96
C VAL A 43 -0.67 -8.61 -7.03
N VAL A 44 -1.56 -9.58 -7.14
CA VAL A 44 -1.49 -10.84 -6.37
C VAL A 44 -0.22 -11.62 -6.73
N GLN A 45 0.02 -11.84 -8.01
CA GLN A 45 1.22 -12.56 -8.48
C GLN A 45 2.49 -11.87 -8.01
N GLU A 46 2.59 -10.55 -8.16
CA GLU A 46 3.76 -9.77 -7.71
C GLU A 46 3.94 -9.84 -6.19
N SER A 47 2.86 -9.85 -5.40
CA SER A 47 2.95 -9.97 -3.95
C SER A 47 3.57 -11.30 -3.50
N PHE A 48 3.18 -12.42 -4.14
CA PHE A 48 3.76 -13.73 -3.85
C PHE A 48 5.18 -13.88 -4.40
N PHE A 49 5.48 -13.26 -5.53
CA PHE A 49 6.85 -13.18 -6.05
C PHE A 49 7.78 -12.43 -5.10
N LEU A 50 7.35 -11.29 -4.57
CA LEU A 50 8.09 -10.55 -3.55
C LEU A 50 8.26 -11.34 -2.25
N LEU A 51 7.25 -12.11 -1.84
CA LEU A 51 7.36 -13.02 -0.70
C LEU A 51 8.47 -14.04 -0.93
N TRP A 52 8.51 -14.63 -2.12
CA TRP A 52 9.56 -15.59 -2.49
C TRP A 52 10.95 -14.95 -2.53
N GLN A 53 11.10 -13.81 -3.18
CA GLN A 53 12.37 -13.09 -3.25
C GLN A 53 12.90 -12.71 -1.87
N ARG A 54 12.02 -12.28 -0.98
CA ARG A 54 12.37 -11.79 0.37
C ARG A 54 12.22 -12.85 1.46
N ARG A 55 12.01 -14.10 1.12
CA ARG A 55 11.65 -15.19 2.05
C ARG A 55 12.56 -15.31 3.29
N THR A 56 13.85 -14.98 3.14
CA THR A 56 14.82 -15.01 4.25
C THR A 56 14.80 -13.74 5.11
N SER A 57 14.34 -12.62 4.57
CA SER A 57 14.34 -11.30 5.22
C SER A 57 12.96 -10.82 5.68
N VAL A 58 11.89 -11.48 5.24
CA VAL A 58 10.51 -11.15 5.63
C VAL A 58 10.34 -11.34 7.14
N ARG A 59 9.94 -10.27 7.81
CA ARG A 59 9.58 -10.34 9.23
C ARG A 59 8.15 -10.88 9.34
N ILE A 60 8.04 -12.16 9.58
CA ILE A 60 6.77 -12.85 9.83
C ILE A 60 6.49 -12.78 11.33
N VAL A 61 5.30 -12.30 11.70
CA VAL A 61 4.83 -12.26 13.08
C VAL A 61 3.93 -13.48 13.28
N GLY A 62 4.33 -14.36 14.19
CA GLY A 62 3.69 -15.67 14.35
C GLY A 62 4.04 -16.62 13.18
N GLU A 63 3.12 -17.49 12.82
CA GLU A 63 3.31 -18.51 11.76
C GLU A 63 2.59 -18.13 10.43
N SER A 64 2.04 -16.92 10.34
CA SER A 64 1.24 -16.50 9.18
C SER A 64 1.93 -15.44 8.35
N VAL A 65 2.02 -15.69 7.05
CA VAL A 65 2.50 -14.70 6.06
C VAL A 65 1.40 -13.72 5.62
N LEU A 66 0.15 -13.99 5.96
CA LEU A 66 -1.01 -13.21 5.48
C LEU A 66 -0.93 -11.73 5.85
N PRO A 67 -0.58 -11.32 7.09
CA PRO A 67 -0.47 -9.88 7.40
C PRO A 67 0.55 -9.16 6.53
N TRP A 68 1.68 -9.81 6.23
CA TRP A 68 2.70 -9.25 5.35
C TRP A 68 2.19 -9.14 3.91
N LEU A 69 1.51 -10.17 3.40
CA LEU A 69 0.91 -10.16 2.05
C LEU A 69 -0.11 -9.04 1.91
N LEU A 70 -0.99 -8.84 2.90
CA LEU A 70 -2.00 -7.78 2.86
C LEU A 70 -1.39 -6.38 2.81
N VAL A 71 -0.33 -6.13 3.57
CA VAL A 71 0.42 -4.87 3.50
C VAL A 71 1.10 -4.70 2.14
N THR A 72 1.69 -5.76 1.62
CA THR A 72 2.37 -5.75 0.31
C THR A 72 1.37 -5.48 -0.81
N VAL A 73 0.23 -6.17 -0.83
CA VAL A 73 -0.84 -5.96 -1.81
C VAL A 73 -1.38 -4.53 -1.77
N ARG A 74 -1.62 -3.98 -0.58
CA ARG A 74 -2.04 -2.59 -0.43
C ARG A 74 -1.04 -1.62 -1.07
N ASN A 75 0.25 -1.81 -0.80
CA ASN A 75 1.30 -0.95 -1.34
C ASN A 75 1.41 -1.08 -2.88
N LEU A 76 1.37 -2.31 -3.40
CA LEU A 76 1.38 -2.57 -4.84
C LEU A 76 0.15 -1.97 -5.54
N SER A 77 -1.04 -2.12 -4.96
CA SER A 77 -2.29 -1.56 -5.50
C SER A 77 -2.22 -0.04 -5.59
N PHE A 78 -1.72 0.64 -4.56
CA PHE A 78 -1.55 2.09 -4.61
C PHE A 78 -0.49 2.53 -5.61
N SER A 79 0.60 1.77 -5.78
CA SER A 79 1.59 2.01 -6.81
C SER A 79 1.00 1.86 -8.21
N THR A 80 0.21 0.82 -8.44
CA THR A 80 -0.50 0.58 -9.71
C THR A 80 -1.49 1.71 -10.01
N ASN A 81 -2.32 2.12 -9.05
CA ASN A 81 -3.24 3.24 -9.21
C ASN A 81 -2.51 4.53 -9.63
N ARG A 82 -1.35 4.83 -9.01
CA ARG A 82 -0.55 6.00 -9.36
C ARG A 82 0.02 5.93 -10.77
N ARG A 83 0.51 4.74 -11.20
CA ARG A 83 1.00 4.54 -12.57
C ARG A 83 -0.09 4.78 -13.60
N GLU A 84 -1.30 4.24 -13.34
CA GLU A 84 -2.44 4.43 -14.22
C GLU A 84 -2.90 5.89 -14.27
N GLN A 85 -2.91 6.59 -13.15
CA GLN A 85 -3.20 8.02 -13.13
C GLN A 85 -2.17 8.83 -13.95
N ARG A 86 -0.86 8.53 -13.81
CA ARG A 86 0.19 9.20 -14.59
C ARG A 86 0.04 8.92 -16.08
N ARG A 87 -0.30 7.71 -16.49
CA ARG A 87 -0.55 7.37 -17.91
C ARG A 87 -1.73 8.14 -18.50
N ARG A 88 -2.80 8.34 -17.72
CA ARG A 88 -3.97 9.12 -18.14
C ARG A 88 -3.70 10.63 -18.25
N HIS A 89 -2.66 11.14 -17.58
CA HIS A 89 -2.28 12.57 -17.60
C HIS A 89 -1.17 12.90 -18.60
N LEU A 90 -0.62 11.91 -19.34
CA LEU A 90 0.24 12.18 -20.49
C LEU A 90 -0.66 12.56 -21.66
N PRO A 91 -0.40 13.70 -22.36
CA PRO A 91 -1.24 14.16 -23.47
C PRO A 91 -1.04 13.25 -24.69
N LEU A 92 -1.86 12.25 -24.82
CA LEU A 92 -2.12 11.54 -26.06
C LEU A 92 -3.62 11.43 -26.21
N SER A 93 -4.15 12.28 -27.11
CA SER A 93 -5.41 12.25 -27.82
C SER A 93 -6.60 11.54 -27.16
N ASP A 94 -7.60 12.36 -26.92
CA ASP A 94 -9.03 12.17 -27.12
C ASP A 94 -9.64 10.79 -26.84
N ASP A 95 -10.69 10.89 -26.05
CA ASP A 95 -11.79 9.95 -25.92
C ASP A 95 -11.57 8.77 -24.98
N THR A 96 -11.92 9.01 -23.73
CA THR A 96 -12.82 8.06 -23.03
C THR A 96 -13.41 8.68 -21.77
N ALA A 97 -14.73 8.63 -21.74
CA ALA A 97 -15.63 8.99 -20.68
C ALA A 97 -15.06 8.83 -19.27
N SER A 98 -15.06 9.95 -18.55
CA SER A 98 -15.14 10.04 -17.12
C SER A 98 -16.11 8.98 -16.56
N ARG A 99 -15.59 7.84 -16.11
CA ARG A 99 -16.29 7.07 -15.10
C ARG A 99 -16.15 7.85 -13.82
N GLY A 100 -17.30 8.28 -13.28
CA GLY A 100 -17.40 9.08 -12.09
C GLY A 100 -16.50 8.55 -10.99
N VAL A 101 -15.47 9.30 -10.69
CA VAL A 101 -14.81 9.24 -9.38
C VAL A 101 -15.93 9.58 -8.41
N ASP A 102 -16.30 8.65 -7.53
CA ASP A 102 -17.24 8.91 -6.47
C ASP A 102 -16.89 10.27 -5.85
N ALA A 103 -17.84 11.19 -5.83
CA ALA A 103 -17.61 12.53 -5.26
C ALA A 103 -17.04 12.42 -3.83
N GLU A 104 -17.50 11.43 -3.06
CA GLU A 104 -16.96 11.11 -1.74
C GLU A 104 -15.49 10.68 -1.75
N ALA A 105 -15.05 9.90 -2.75
CA ALA A 105 -13.65 9.49 -2.85
C ALA A 105 -12.75 10.67 -3.23
N SER A 106 -13.27 11.60 -4.04
CA SER A 106 -12.58 12.83 -4.41
C SER A 106 -12.44 13.78 -3.22
N ASP A 107 -13.49 13.93 -2.41
CA ASP A 107 -13.47 14.75 -1.19
C ASP A 107 -12.51 14.18 -0.14
N ARG A 108 -12.49 12.86 0.05
CA ARG A 108 -11.54 12.19 0.96
C ARG A 108 -10.09 12.39 0.52
N LEU A 109 -9.79 12.36 -0.78
CA LEU A 109 -8.46 12.63 -1.30
C LEU A 109 -8.02 14.08 -1.06
N LEU A 110 -8.94 15.04 -1.21
CA LEU A 110 -8.68 16.45 -0.89
C LEU A 110 -8.42 16.65 0.60
N ASP A 111 -9.15 15.94 1.45
CA ASP A 111 -8.96 15.99 2.90
C ASP A 111 -7.60 15.40 3.31
N VAL A 112 -7.19 14.27 2.74
CA VAL A 112 -5.85 13.72 2.97
C VAL A 112 -4.76 14.71 2.54
N ARG A 113 -4.89 15.35 1.38
CA ARG A 113 -3.93 16.38 0.92
C ARG A 113 -3.82 17.54 1.89
N ARG A 114 -4.94 18.08 2.36
CA ARG A 114 -4.96 19.17 3.35
C ARG A 114 -4.28 18.76 4.66
N LEU A 115 -4.54 17.54 5.14
CA LEU A 115 -3.91 17.02 6.35
C LEU A 115 -2.40 16.86 6.18
N VAL A 116 -1.94 16.37 5.01
CA VAL A 116 -0.52 16.25 4.69
C VAL A 116 0.15 17.62 4.59
N GLU A 117 -0.52 18.63 4.01
CA GLU A 117 -0.02 20.00 3.94
C GLU A 117 0.18 20.64 5.31
N GLN A 118 -0.61 20.24 6.32
CA GLN A 118 -0.50 20.71 7.70
C GLN A 118 0.59 19.99 8.51
N MET A 119 1.18 18.93 7.99
CA MET A 119 2.28 18.22 8.65
C MET A 119 3.54 19.07 8.72
N SER A 120 4.42 18.75 9.69
CA SER A 120 5.78 19.31 9.69
C SER A 120 6.50 19.02 8.36
N ALA A 121 7.45 19.86 7.97
CA ALA A 121 8.22 19.66 6.73
C ALA A 121 8.87 18.27 6.67
N THR A 122 9.38 17.78 7.80
CA THR A 122 10.00 16.44 7.89
C THR A 122 8.98 15.33 7.73
N ASP A 123 7.81 15.43 8.38
CA ASP A 123 6.77 14.39 8.28
C ASP A 123 6.17 14.35 6.88
N ARG A 124 6.00 15.51 6.24
CA ARG A 124 5.57 15.63 4.84
C ARG A 124 6.58 15.00 3.89
N ALA A 125 7.87 15.27 4.06
CA ALA A 125 8.92 14.67 3.24
C ALA A 125 8.95 13.13 3.39
N ILE A 126 8.76 12.61 4.61
CA ILE A 126 8.65 11.18 4.88
C ILE A 126 7.38 10.60 4.22
N TRP A 127 6.25 11.31 4.34
CA TRP A 127 4.99 10.91 3.72
C TRP A 127 5.16 10.81 2.19
N THR A 128 5.65 11.86 1.55
CA THR A 128 5.91 11.87 0.11
C THR A 128 6.84 10.74 -0.29
N ALA A 129 7.99 10.58 0.36
CA ALA A 129 8.94 9.53 0.02
C ALA A 129 8.34 8.11 0.17
N CYS A 130 7.59 7.84 1.23
CA CYS A 130 7.13 6.48 1.53
C CYS A 130 5.73 6.17 0.99
N ILE A 131 4.87 7.17 0.79
CA ILE A 131 3.47 6.98 0.36
C ILE A 131 3.28 7.36 -1.10
N GLU A 132 3.87 8.46 -1.55
CA GLU A 132 3.71 8.96 -2.92
C GLU A 132 4.76 8.36 -3.86
N ASP A 133 6.03 8.30 -3.42
CA ASP A 133 7.15 7.78 -4.20
C ASP A 133 7.44 6.29 -3.96
N ASP A 134 6.73 5.66 -3.01
CA ASP A 134 6.82 4.23 -2.66
C ASP A 134 8.23 3.76 -2.30
N LEU A 135 9.04 4.65 -1.70
CA LEU A 135 10.37 4.29 -1.24
C LEU A 135 10.30 3.35 -0.03
N SER A 136 11.26 2.43 0.05
CA SER A 136 11.46 1.67 1.28
C SER A 136 11.85 2.60 2.43
N TYR A 137 11.60 2.21 3.68
CA TYR A 137 12.03 3.01 4.85
C TYR A 137 13.55 3.24 4.87
N SER A 138 14.32 2.33 4.31
CA SER A 138 15.78 2.46 4.20
C SER A 138 16.19 3.46 3.15
N ASP A 139 15.50 3.49 2.01
CA ASP A 139 15.79 4.42 0.92
C ASP A 139 15.29 5.83 1.26
N ALA A 140 14.10 5.95 1.84
CA ALA A 140 13.60 7.20 2.38
C ALA A 140 14.51 7.77 3.47
N ALA A 141 15.00 6.94 4.39
CA ALA A 141 15.95 7.34 5.41
C ALA A 141 17.25 7.87 4.81
N ARG A 142 17.77 7.18 3.81
CA ARG A 142 18.99 7.59 3.10
C ARG A 142 18.79 8.92 2.36
N SER A 143 17.69 9.07 1.63
CA SER A 143 17.41 10.30 0.86
C SER A 143 17.15 11.52 1.74
N LEU A 144 16.57 11.32 2.93
CA LEU A 144 16.21 12.39 3.86
C LEU A 144 17.27 12.65 4.95
N GLY A 145 18.36 11.87 4.99
CA GLY A 145 19.40 12.00 6.02
C GLY A 145 18.89 11.60 7.42
N LEU A 146 17.94 10.67 7.52
CA LEU A 146 17.31 10.23 8.76
C LEU A 146 17.66 8.78 9.06
N SER A 147 17.44 8.36 10.32
CA SER A 147 17.48 6.94 10.64
C SER A 147 16.23 6.20 10.16
N ARG A 148 16.36 4.92 9.78
CA ARG A 148 15.22 4.06 9.42
C ARG A 148 14.16 4.00 10.52
N GLY A 149 14.60 3.98 11.79
CA GLY A 149 13.70 4.00 12.95
C GLY A 149 12.90 5.30 13.04
N THR A 150 13.53 6.44 12.77
CA THR A 150 12.89 7.75 12.71
C THR A 150 11.82 7.79 11.62
N VAL A 151 12.15 7.34 10.40
CA VAL A 151 11.19 7.28 9.28
C VAL A 151 9.99 6.42 9.65
N ARG A 152 10.23 5.19 10.14
CA ARG A 152 9.16 4.28 10.55
C ARG A 152 8.24 4.87 11.60
N ASN A 153 8.82 5.44 12.67
CA ASN A 153 8.05 5.94 13.81
C ASN A 153 7.25 7.22 13.43
N ARG A 154 7.84 8.11 12.66
CA ARG A 154 7.18 9.33 12.20
C ARG A 154 6.06 9.02 11.20
N LEU A 155 6.30 8.14 10.24
CA LEU A 155 5.28 7.71 9.29
C LEU A 155 4.11 7.01 9.98
N SER A 156 4.38 6.17 10.98
CA SER A 156 3.33 5.51 11.78
C SER A 156 2.43 6.53 12.48
N ARG A 157 3.02 7.56 13.10
CA ARG A 157 2.26 8.64 13.75
C ARG A 157 1.48 9.48 12.74
N ALA A 158 2.09 9.82 11.61
CA ALA A 158 1.44 10.56 10.54
C ALA A 158 0.21 9.81 10.00
N ARG A 159 0.34 8.51 9.72
CA ARG A 159 -0.79 7.66 9.30
C ARG A 159 -1.91 7.61 10.34
N ALA A 160 -1.58 7.43 11.60
CA ALA A 160 -2.56 7.39 12.68
C ALA A 160 -3.31 8.73 12.81
N SER A 161 -2.61 9.86 12.64
CA SER A 161 -3.21 11.20 12.66
C SER A 161 -4.18 11.40 11.49
N VAL A 162 -3.79 11.02 10.27
CA VAL A 162 -4.66 11.11 9.08
C VAL A 162 -5.88 10.22 9.25
N THR A 163 -5.72 8.97 9.67
CA THR A 163 -6.83 8.04 9.88
C THR A 163 -7.83 8.59 10.88
N ARG A 164 -7.37 9.10 12.02
CA ARG A 164 -8.23 9.68 13.06
C ARG A 164 -9.03 10.88 12.53
N ALA A 165 -8.36 11.82 11.86
CA ALA A 165 -9.00 13.01 11.32
C ALA A 165 -10.06 12.69 10.25
N LEU A 166 -9.85 11.64 9.45
CA LEU A 166 -10.83 11.17 8.48
C LEU A 166 -12.03 10.48 9.16
N THR A 167 -11.82 9.74 10.24
CA THR A 167 -12.89 9.09 11.00
C THR A 167 -13.79 10.12 11.70
N GLU A 168 -13.19 11.11 12.38
CA GLU A 168 -13.92 12.19 13.05
C GLU A 168 -14.83 12.98 12.09
N ARG A 169 -14.37 13.24 10.85
CA ARG A 169 -15.18 13.92 9.83
C ARG A 169 -16.33 13.08 9.29
N THR A 170 -16.16 11.76 9.22
CA THR A 170 -17.23 10.87 8.77
C THR A 170 -18.38 10.81 9.79
N GLU A 171 -18.07 10.91 11.08
CA GLU A 171 -19.06 10.95 12.16
C GLU A 171 -19.84 12.27 12.18
N ASP A 172 -19.19 13.39 11.85
CA ASP A 172 -19.82 14.72 11.83
C ASP A 172 -20.80 14.90 10.66
N HIS A 173 -20.56 14.24 9.52
CA HIS A 173 -21.47 14.27 8.36
C HIS A 173 -22.65 13.29 8.45
N GLY A 174 -22.61 12.35 9.39
CA GLY A 174 -23.69 11.38 9.64
C GLY A 174 -24.79 11.88 10.59
N GLN A 175 -24.66 13.09 11.16
CA GLN A 175 -25.61 13.67 12.14
C GLN A 175 -26.41 14.89 11.62
N SER A 176 -26.43 15.12 10.31
CA SER A 176 -27.24 16.21 9.71
C SER A 176 -28.35 15.68 8.84
#